data_574fd4927f502d9204f2212e5e58134b
#
_entry.id   574fd4927f502d9204f2212e5e58134b
#
_cell.length_a   1.000
_cell.length_b   1.000
_cell.length_c   1.000
_cell.angle_alpha   90.00
_cell.angle_beta   90.00
_cell.angle_gamma   90.00
#
_symmetry.space_group_name_H-M   'P 1'
#
loop_
_entity.id
_entity.type
_entity.pdbx_description
1 polymer ?
#
loop_
_entity_poly.entity_id
_entity_poly.type
_entity_poly.pdbx_seq_one_letter_code
_entity_poly.pdbx_strand_id
1 'polypeptide(L)'
;MTRYEKVIAKLKDIKTAQLAYQEINGGFSGDFDSLVRFLDTAQFAITERRDSSYADAAKNKAYGIDEGYYIDVIVIDTLNFASVKDSLFHGDDRYKTIMNVPDTDAKFEMKAGKLDKNGILYSVFEAKIVKNIVLDGLDKDLINQEEQLNSVDGVNGPYIKIGSLTDISTSGNWPKLYDKKVQ
;
A
#
# COMPACT_ATOMS: atom_id res chain seq x y z
N MET A 1 -23.17 -8.21 0.64
CA MET A 1 -21.90 -7.65 1.16
C MET A 1 -22.18 -7.05 2.53
N THR A 2 -21.50 -7.51 3.57
CA THR A 2 -21.66 -7.00 4.93
C THR A 2 -21.05 -5.59 5.05
N ARG A 3 -21.42 -4.83 6.10
CA ARG A 3 -20.82 -3.50 6.33
C ARG A 3 -19.30 -3.59 6.46
N TYR A 4 -18.78 -4.61 7.16
CA TYR A 4 -17.36 -4.86 7.30
C TYR A 4 -16.67 -5.15 5.97
N GLU A 5 -17.26 -5.97 5.11
CA GLU A 5 -16.69 -6.28 3.79
C GLU A 5 -16.52 -5.02 2.93
N LYS A 6 -17.49 -4.10 2.94
CA LYS A 6 -17.40 -2.83 2.21
C LYS A 6 -16.27 -1.94 2.74
N VAL A 7 -16.17 -1.80 4.07
CA VAL A 7 -15.12 -1.02 4.73
C VAL A 7 -13.75 -1.62 4.48
N ILE A 8 -13.61 -2.94 4.62
CA ILE A 8 -12.37 -3.67 4.37
C ILE A 8 -11.95 -3.54 2.90
N ALA A 9 -12.88 -3.59 1.95
CA ALA A 9 -12.57 -3.37 0.54
C ALA A 9 -11.97 -1.98 0.30
N LYS A 10 -12.54 -0.93 0.90
CA LYS A 10 -11.96 0.44 0.84
C LYS A 10 -10.59 0.54 1.50
N LEU A 11 -10.40 -0.09 2.66
CA LEU A 11 -9.09 -0.13 3.32
C LEU A 11 -8.03 -0.88 2.47
N LYS A 12 -8.43 -1.90 1.73
CA LYS A 12 -7.55 -2.57 0.76
C LYS A 12 -7.19 -1.65 -0.42
N ASP A 13 -8.13 -0.86 -0.93
CA ASP A 13 -7.83 0.16 -1.94
C ASP A 13 -6.84 1.19 -1.41
N ILE A 14 -7.02 1.67 -0.16
CA ILE A 14 -6.06 2.58 0.51
C ILE A 14 -4.67 1.94 0.61
N LYS A 15 -4.59 0.68 1.02
CA LYS A 15 -3.31 -0.05 1.07
C LYS A 15 -2.63 -0.08 -0.29
N THR A 16 -3.37 -0.46 -1.33
CA THR A 16 -2.83 -0.57 -2.69
C THR A 16 -2.32 0.78 -3.18
N ALA A 17 -3.07 1.86 -2.94
CA ALA A 17 -2.67 3.22 -3.25
C ALA A 17 -1.41 3.65 -2.47
N GLN A 18 -1.33 3.34 -1.18
CA GLN A 18 -0.18 3.65 -0.33
C GLN A 18 1.08 2.90 -0.76
N LEU A 19 0.97 1.63 -1.14
CA LEU A 19 2.11 0.87 -1.65
C LEU A 19 2.65 1.45 -2.96
N ALA A 20 1.77 1.86 -3.88
CA ALA A 20 2.18 2.55 -5.10
C ALA A 20 2.83 3.91 -4.80
N TYR A 21 2.29 4.65 -3.83
CA TYR A 21 2.87 5.90 -3.37
C TYR A 21 4.28 5.69 -2.79
N GLN A 22 4.46 4.64 -1.98
CA GLN A 22 5.76 4.28 -1.41
C GLN A 22 6.77 3.88 -2.48
N GLU A 23 6.36 3.11 -3.48
CA GLU A 23 7.22 2.67 -4.58
C GLU A 23 7.83 3.84 -5.36
N ILE A 24 7.04 4.88 -5.59
CA ILE A 24 7.49 6.06 -6.38
C ILE A 24 8.16 7.11 -5.50
N ASN A 25 7.66 7.35 -4.28
CA ASN A 25 8.10 8.46 -3.43
C ASN A 25 9.00 8.02 -2.25
N GLY A 26 9.21 6.72 -2.05
CA GLY A 26 10.07 6.18 -0.98
C GLY A 26 9.46 6.24 0.43
N GLY A 27 8.20 6.64 0.56
CA GLY A 27 7.48 6.72 1.84
C GLY A 27 5.98 6.70 1.63
N PHE A 28 5.20 6.69 2.72
CA PHE A 28 3.74 6.71 2.66
C PHE A 28 3.17 8.13 2.73
N SER A 29 2.00 8.36 2.14
CA SER A 29 1.26 9.62 2.26
C SER A 29 0.57 9.71 3.62
N GLY A 30 0.67 10.87 4.27
CA GLY A 30 0.00 11.15 5.53
C GLY A 30 -1.43 11.70 5.39
N ASP A 31 -1.84 12.07 4.18
CA ASP A 31 -3.15 12.66 3.92
C ASP A 31 -3.77 12.15 2.61
N PHE A 32 -5.11 12.19 2.54
CA PHE A 32 -5.86 11.69 1.39
C PHE A 32 -5.78 12.59 0.18
N ASP A 33 -5.66 13.90 0.34
CA ASP A 33 -5.62 14.83 -0.80
C ASP A 33 -4.34 14.63 -1.61
N SER A 34 -3.21 14.47 -0.93
CA SER A 34 -1.94 14.10 -1.55
C SER A 34 -2.00 12.73 -2.21
N LEU A 35 -2.64 11.75 -1.57
CA LEU A 35 -2.77 10.40 -2.11
C LEU A 35 -3.64 10.38 -3.38
N VAL A 36 -4.78 11.07 -3.38
CA VAL A 36 -5.67 11.15 -4.55
C VAL A 36 -4.98 11.91 -5.70
N ARG A 37 -4.31 13.03 -5.41
CA ARG A 37 -3.54 13.77 -6.43
C ARG A 37 -2.44 12.90 -7.04
N PHE A 38 -1.75 12.16 -6.23
CA PHE A 38 -0.74 11.20 -6.70
C PHE A 38 -1.37 10.16 -7.64
N LEU A 39 -2.49 9.53 -7.27
CA LEU A 39 -3.17 8.55 -8.09
C LEU A 39 -3.61 9.14 -9.45
N ASP A 40 -4.03 10.40 -9.46
CA ASP A 40 -4.44 11.08 -10.69
C ASP A 40 -3.29 11.36 -11.67
N THR A 41 -2.08 11.65 -11.16
CA THR A 41 -0.99 12.22 -11.94
C THR A 41 0.21 11.32 -12.11
N ALA A 42 0.41 10.35 -11.21
CA ALA A 42 1.60 9.52 -11.21
C ALA A 42 1.56 8.42 -12.28
N GLN A 43 2.75 8.01 -12.69
CA GLN A 43 2.96 6.96 -13.67
C GLN A 43 4.02 5.98 -13.17
N PHE A 44 3.81 4.70 -13.42
CA PHE A 44 4.83 3.66 -13.29
C PHE A 44 5.72 3.64 -14.53
N ALA A 45 7.03 3.57 -14.35
CA ALA A 45 7.95 3.27 -15.44
C ALA A 45 7.89 1.76 -15.75
N ILE A 46 7.56 1.41 -16.98
CA ILE A 46 7.66 0.03 -17.47
C ILE A 46 9.10 -0.16 -17.93
N THR A 47 9.85 -1.00 -17.25
CA THR A 47 11.27 -1.22 -17.52
C THR A 47 11.53 -2.63 -17.98
N GLU A 48 12.52 -2.77 -18.87
CA GLU A 48 13.13 -4.05 -19.24
C GLU A 48 14.49 -4.15 -18.58
N ARG A 49 14.75 -5.30 -17.97
CA ARG A 49 16.04 -5.63 -17.39
C ARG A 49 16.72 -6.65 -18.29
N ARG A 50 17.95 -6.33 -18.71
CA ARG A 50 18.78 -7.24 -19.49
C ARG A 50 20.19 -7.30 -18.94
N ASP A 51 20.80 -8.48 -19.04
CA ASP A 51 22.21 -8.65 -18.75
C ASP A 51 23.03 -8.14 -19.96
N SER A 52 24.12 -7.45 -19.66
CA SER A 52 25.06 -6.95 -20.65
C SER A 52 26.47 -7.04 -20.09
N SER A 53 27.45 -6.97 -20.95
CA SER A 53 28.85 -6.94 -20.53
C SER A 53 29.64 -5.96 -21.40
N TYR A 54 30.69 -5.38 -20.83
CA TYR A 54 31.67 -4.60 -21.57
C TYR A 54 33.09 -4.98 -21.16
N ALA A 55 34.04 -4.74 -22.05
CA ALA A 55 35.44 -5.09 -21.80
C ALA A 55 36.00 -4.36 -20.58
N ASP A 56 36.62 -5.09 -19.65
CA ASP A 56 37.36 -4.51 -18.52
C ASP A 56 38.71 -3.99 -19.03
N ALA A 57 38.71 -2.73 -19.49
CA ALA A 57 39.88 -2.09 -20.07
C ALA A 57 41.07 -2.03 -19.12
N ALA A 58 40.83 -1.86 -17.80
CA ALA A 58 41.90 -1.79 -16.81
C ALA A 58 42.58 -3.16 -16.63
N LYS A 59 41.78 -4.21 -16.54
CA LYS A 59 42.27 -5.58 -16.35
C LYS A 59 42.93 -6.10 -17.62
N ASN A 60 42.33 -5.89 -18.78
CA ASN A 60 42.89 -6.29 -20.06
C ASN A 60 44.26 -5.61 -20.29
N LYS A 61 44.39 -4.31 -20.02
CA LYS A 61 45.64 -3.57 -20.08
C LYS A 61 46.70 -4.12 -19.12
N ALA A 62 46.31 -4.45 -17.88
CA ALA A 62 47.22 -5.01 -16.88
C ALA A 62 47.82 -6.35 -17.33
N TYR A 63 47.08 -7.12 -18.10
CA TYR A 63 47.54 -8.42 -18.67
C TYR A 63 48.09 -8.30 -20.09
N GLY A 64 48.16 -7.09 -20.67
CA GLY A 64 48.68 -6.88 -22.00
C GLY A 64 47.88 -7.49 -23.15
N ILE A 65 46.56 -7.60 -22.96
CA ILE A 65 45.62 -8.16 -23.94
C ILE A 65 44.59 -7.08 -24.33
N ASP A 66 44.08 -7.17 -25.56
CA ASP A 66 43.07 -6.25 -26.04
C ASP A 66 41.66 -6.59 -25.52
N GLU A 67 41.33 -7.90 -25.49
CA GLU A 67 40.07 -8.43 -24.99
C GLU A 67 40.32 -9.78 -24.28
N GLY A 68 39.47 -10.08 -23.25
CA GLY A 68 39.56 -11.34 -22.51
C GLY A 68 38.87 -11.26 -21.16
N TYR A 69 38.86 -10.08 -20.52
CA TYR A 69 38.13 -9.82 -19.28
C TYR A 69 36.98 -8.87 -19.55
N TYR A 70 35.81 -9.21 -19.01
CA TYR A 70 34.57 -8.43 -19.16
C TYR A 70 33.98 -8.13 -17.78
N ILE A 71 33.28 -7.01 -17.67
CA ILE A 71 32.48 -6.62 -16.51
C ILE A 71 31.02 -6.84 -16.87
N ASP A 72 30.36 -7.71 -16.13
CA ASP A 72 28.92 -7.96 -16.27
C ASP A 72 28.14 -6.83 -15.58
N VAL A 73 27.15 -6.30 -16.27
CA VAL A 73 26.28 -5.23 -15.78
C VAL A 73 24.84 -5.55 -16.11
N ILE A 74 23.95 -5.02 -15.26
CA ILE A 74 22.52 -5.07 -15.52
C ILE A 74 22.13 -3.72 -16.11
N VAL A 75 21.56 -3.76 -17.31
CA VAL A 75 21.00 -2.58 -17.97
C VAL A 75 19.50 -2.58 -17.74
N ILE A 76 18.99 -1.43 -17.30
CA ILE A 76 17.54 -1.21 -17.13
C ILE A 76 17.14 -0.13 -18.12
N ASP A 77 16.36 -0.54 -19.12
CA ASP A 77 15.81 0.35 -20.14
C ASP A 77 14.36 0.66 -19.82
N THR A 78 13.97 1.95 -19.81
CA THR A 78 12.58 2.35 -19.67
C THR A 78 11.89 2.26 -21.02
N LEU A 79 10.91 1.37 -21.14
CA LEU A 79 10.18 1.11 -22.39
C LEU A 79 8.98 2.03 -22.57
N ASN A 80 8.25 2.31 -21.47
CA ASN A 80 7.02 3.09 -21.50
C ASN A 80 6.64 3.55 -20.08
N PHE A 81 5.54 4.31 -19.98
CA PHE A 81 4.91 4.70 -18.72
C PHE A 81 3.46 4.25 -18.69
N ALA A 82 2.99 3.79 -17.55
CA ALA A 82 1.60 3.43 -17.31
C ALA A 82 1.02 4.27 -16.18
N SER A 83 -0.20 4.79 -16.36
CA SER A 83 -0.91 5.52 -15.31
C SER A 83 -1.12 4.66 -14.08
N VAL A 84 -0.79 5.18 -12.90
CA VAL A 84 -0.97 4.48 -11.62
C VAL A 84 -2.44 4.16 -11.39
N LYS A 85 -3.35 5.12 -11.60
CA LYS A 85 -4.80 4.91 -11.43
C LYS A 85 -5.35 3.82 -12.34
N ASP A 86 -4.93 3.78 -13.61
CA ASP A 86 -5.41 2.78 -14.56
C ASP A 86 -4.88 1.38 -14.22
N SER A 87 -3.63 1.31 -13.76
CA SER A 87 -3.01 0.05 -13.32
C SER A 87 -3.69 -0.53 -12.07
N LEU A 88 -4.07 0.32 -11.10
CA LEU A 88 -4.63 -0.13 -9.83
C LEU A 88 -6.15 -0.25 -9.83
N PHE A 89 -6.85 0.64 -10.53
CA PHE A 89 -8.31 0.76 -10.48
C PHE A 89 -9.00 0.42 -11.80
N HIS A 90 -8.23 0.10 -12.87
CA HIS A 90 -8.75 -0.36 -14.17
C HIS A 90 -9.79 0.59 -14.79
N GLY A 91 -9.56 1.91 -14.68
CA GLY A 91 -10.45 2.95 -15.19
C GLY A 91 -11.65 3.29 -14.27
N ASP A 92 -11.71 2.69 -13.09
CA ASP A 92 -12.73 3.02 -12.08
C ASP A 92 -12.30 4.26 -11.27
N ASP A 93 -13.22 5.22 -11.14
CA ASP A 93 -13.00 6.48 -10.39
C ASP A 93 -13.16 6.33 -8.86
N ARG A 94 -13.31 5.12 -8.33
CA ARG A 94 -13.51 4.87 -6.88
C ARG A 94 -12.38 5.41 -5.98
N TYR A 95 -11.19 5.63 -6.55
CA TYR A 95 -10.08 6.23 -5.84
C TYR A 95 -10.35 7.69 -5.44
N LYS A 96 -11.18 8.43 -6.16
CA LYS A 96 -11.55 9.82 -5.83
C LYS A 96 -12.30 9.93 -4.52
N THR A 97 -12.99 8.87 -4.12
CA THR A 97 -13.74 8.76 -2.86
C THR A 97 -13.12 7.76 -1.90
N ILE A 98 -11.81 7.51 -2.03
CA ILE A 98 -11.10 6.50 -1.24
C ILE A 98 -11.11 6.80 0.25
N MET A 99 -11.20 8.10 0.62
CA MET A 99 -11.27 8.55 2.00
C MET A 99 -12.63 8.30 2.66
N ASN A 100 -13.71 8.10 1.88
CA ASN A 100 -15.05 8.02 2.42
C ASN A 100 -15.36 6.59 2.92
N VAL A 101 -15.94 6.52 4.12
CA VAL A 101 -16.42 5.25 4.69
C VAL A 101 -17.73 4.87 4.04
N PRO A 102 -17.87 3.65 3.48
CA PRO A 102 -19.10 3.22 2.83
C PRO A 102 -20.32 3.28 3.75
N ASP A 103 -21.46 3.68 3.19
CA ASP A 103 -22.77 3.76 3.86
C ASP A 103 -22.79 4.74 5.07
N THR A 104 -21.85 5.69 5.15
CA THR A 104 -21.77 6.71 6.19
C THR A 104 -21.29 8.06 5.61
N ASP A 105 -21.45 9.14 6.37
CA ASP A 105 -20.87 10.45 6.04
C ASP A 105 -19.44 10.62 6.59
N ALA A 106 -18.88 9.59 7.22
CA ALA A 106 -17.57 9.63 7.85
C ALA A 106 -16.44 9.42 6.84
N LYS A 107 -15.25 9.86 7.24
CA LYS A 107 -14.01 9.61 6.52
C LYS A 107 -13.08 8.75 7.37
N PHE A 108 -12.25 7.95 6.72
CA PHE A 108 -11.15 7.25 7.38
C PHE A 108 -10.14 8.25 7.96
N GLU A 109 -9.61 7.94 9.13
CA GLU A 109 -8.41 8.58 9.63
C GLU A 109 -7.19 7.92 9.00
N MET A 110 -6.26 8.72 8.47
CA MET A 110 -5.01 8.21 7.92
C MET A 110 -3.83 9.02 8.45
N LYS A 111 -2.77 8.30 8.81
CA LYS A 111 -1.49 8.89 9.23
C LYS A 111 -0.35 8.09 8.65
N ALA A 112 0.76 8.76 8.36
CA ALA A 112 2.01 8.13 7.99
C ALA A 112 3.15 8.71 8.83
N GLY A 113 4.23 7.95 8.94
CA GLY A 113 5.39 8.35 9.71
C GLY A 113 6.59 7.45 9.44
N LYS A 114 7.60 7.61 10.27
CA LYS A 114 8.79 6.75 10.28
C LYS A 114 8.92 6.10 11.65
N LEU A 115 9.17 4.81 11.65
CA LEU A 115 9.42 4.01 12.84
C LEU A 115 10.91 3.60 12.87
N ASP A 116 11.60 3.96 13.93
CA ASP A 116 12.95 3.47 14.18
C ASP A 116 12.89 2.07 14.79
N LYS A 117 13.56 1.11 14.16
CA LYS A 117 13.72 -0.23 14.67
C LYS A 117 15.18 -0.64 14.50
N ASN A 118 15.90 -0.72 15.62
CA ASN A 118 17.34 -1.06 15.68
C ASN A 118 18.23 -0.08 14.87
N GLY A 119 17.92 1.21 14.87
CA GLY A 119 18.67 2.23 14.12
C GLY A 119 18.34 2.32 12.63
N ILE A 120 17.34 1.56 12.17
CA ILE A 120 16.85 1.62 10.78
C ILE A 120 15.46 2.29 10.79
N LEU A 121 15.32 3.34 9.96
CA LEU A 121 14.07 4.07 9.81
C LEU A 121 13.20 3.42 8.72
N TYR A 122 12.06 2.88 9.14
CA TYR A 122 11.05 2.31 8.25
C TYR A 122 9.89 3.28 8.07
N SER A 123 9.46 3.48 6.83
CA SER A 123 8.20 4.18 6.56
C SER A 123 7.03 3.31 6.99
N VAL A 124 6.07 3.90 7.69
CA VAL A 124 4.86 3.23 8.18
C VAL A 124 3.65 4.10 7.94
N PHE A 125 2.48 3.48 7.83
CA PHE A 125 1.18 4.18 7.79
C PHE A 125 0.13 3.38 8.53
N GLU A 126 -0.93 4.07 8.93
CA GLU A 126 -2.15 3.46 9.48
C GLU A 126 -3.35 4.21 8.92
N ALA A 127 -4.33 3.48 8.39
CA ALA A 127 -5.64 4.00 8.06
C ALA A 127 -6.70 3.23 8.87
N LYS A 128 -7.64 3.93 9.50
CA LYS A 128 -8.61 3.33 10.42
C LYS A 128 -9.94 4.06 10.47
N ILE A 129 -10.94 3.36 11.00
CA ILE A 129 -12.25 3.90 11.37
C ILE A 129 -12.73 3.24 12.65
N VAL A 130 -13.42 3.99 13.50
CA VAL A 130 -14.08 3.46 14.70
C VAL A 130 -15.25 2.55 14.30
N LYS A 131 -15.35 1.36 14.89
CA LYS A 131 -16.41 0.39 14.57
C LYS A 131 -17.80 0.93 14.81
N ASN A 132 -17.98 1.70 15.85
CA ASN A 132 -19.26 2.27 16.23
C ASN A 132 -19.87 3.15 15.09
N ILE A 133 -19.05 3.83 14.30
CA ILE A 133 -19.52 4.57 13.12
C ILE A 133 -20.02 3.61 12.02
N VAL A 134 -19.32 2.51 11.81
CA VAL A 134 -19.67 1.49 10.79
C VAL A 134 -20.93 0.73 11.20
N LEU A 135 -21.10 0.49 12.50
CA LEU A 135 -22.18 -0.29 13.09
C LEU A 135 -23.37 0.58 13.55
N ASP A 136 -23.34 1.89 13.27
CA ASP A 136 -24.42 2.79 13.67
C ASP A 136 -25.81 2.29 13.25
N GLY A 137 -26.77 2.43 14.14
CA GLY A 137 -28.14 1.92 13.97
C GLY A 137 -28.32 0.45 14.32
N LEU A 138 -27.28 -0.27 14.76
CA LEU A 138 -27.40 -1.63 15.34
C LEU A 138 -27.63 -1.56 16.86
N ASP A 139 -27.96 -2.72 17.45
CA ASP A 139 -28.13 -2.87 18.89
C ASP A 139 -26.83 -2.50 19.63
N LYS A 140 -26.95 -1.68 20.70
CA LYS A 140 -25.80 -1.19 21.46
C LYS A 140 -25.01 -2.29 22.16
N ASP A 141 -25.67 -3.34 22.60
CA ASP A 141 -24.99 -4.46 23.27
C ASP A 141 -24.16 -5.26 22.26
N LEU A 142 -24.64 -5.40 21.01
CA LEU A 142 -23.87 -6.01 19.93
C LEU A 142 -22.66 -5.14 19.54
N ILE A 143 -22.83 -3.81 19.47
CA ILE A 143 -21.72 -2.90 19.20
C ILE A 143 -20.65 -3.02 20.28
N ASN A 144 -21.04 -3.00 21.56
CA ASN A 144 -20.12 -3.14 22.68
C ASN A 144 -19.35 -4.49 22.66
N GLN A 145 -19.99 -5.57 22.24
CA GLN A 145 -19.35 -6.88 22.08
C GLN A 145 -18.33 -6.87 20.96
N GLU A 146 -18.64 -6.20 19.84
CA GLU A 146 -17.74 -6.09 18.69
C GLU A 146 -16.52 -5.19 18.95
N GLU A 147 -16.62 -4.22 19.84
CA GLU A 147 -15.52 -3.32 20.21
C GLU A 147 -14.50 -3.95 21.17
N GLN A 148 -14.79 -5.11 21.72
CA GLN A 148 -13.88 -5.82 22.64
C GLN A 148 -12.63 -6.32 21.92
N LEU A 149 -11.60 -6.67 22.72
CA LEU A 149 -10.34 -7.21 22.22
C LEU A 149 -10.51 -8.48 21.39
N ASN A 150 -11.54 -9.28 21.70
CA ASN A 150 -11.94 -10.47 20.93
C ASN A 150 -13.35 -10.24 20.40
N SER A 151 -13.48 -9.75 19.17
CA SER A 151 -14.78 -9.55 18.53
C SER A 151 -15.35 -10.87 17.97
N VAL A 152 -16.68 -10.94 17.85
CA VAL A 152 -17.37 -12.09 17.28
C VAL A 152 -16.98 -12.31 15.81
N ASP A 153 -16.85 -11.24 15.04
CA ASP A 153 -16.47 -11.28 13.62
C ASP A 153 -14.95 -11.36 13.40
N GLY A 154 -14.15 -11.49 14.46
CA GLY A 154 -12.70 -11.64 14.39
C GLY A 154 -11.93 -10.37 14.03
N VAL A 155 -12.60 -9.21 13.93
CA VAL A 155 -11.97 -7.90 13.80
C VAL A 155 -11.74 -7.34 15.20
N ASN A 156 -10.55 -7.54 15.74
CA ASN A 156 -10.27 -7.27 17.15
C ASN A 156 -10.12 -5.78 17.47
N GLY A 157 -10.67 -5.37 18.62
CA GLY A 157 -10.58 -4.01 19.16
C GLY A 157 -11.59 -3.03 18.56
N PRO A 158 -11.56 -1.74 18.96
CA PRO A 158 -12.58 -0.75 18.64
C PRO A 158 -12.49 -0.16 17.23
N TYR A 159 -11.45 -0.52 16.47
CA TYR A 159 -11.21 0.00 15.12
C TYR A 159 -11.19 -1.11 14.09
N ILE A 160 -11.61 -0.77 12.86
CA ILE A 160 -11.24 -1.49 11.65
C ILE A 160 -10.08 -0.72 11.03
N LYS A 161 -8.93 -1.35 10.86
CA LYS A 161 -7.71 -0.65 10.43
C LYS A 161 -6.83 -1.47 9.52
N ILE A 162 -5.99 -0.77 8.76
CA ILE A 162 -4.92 -1.32 7.96
C ILE A 162 -3.63 -0.57 8.21
N GLY A 163 -2.52 -1.30 8.23
CA GLY A 163 -1.22 -0.77 8.61
C GLY A 163 -1.06 -0.56 10.12
N SER A 164 0.08 -0.03 10.52
CA SER A 164 0.42 0.28 11.90
C SER A 164 1.45 1.40 11.96
N LEU A 165 1.30 2.30 12.94
CA LEU A 165 2.33 3.32 13.24
C LEU A 165 3.36 2.82 14.26
N THR A 166 3.07 1.70 14.93
CA THR A 166 3.91 1.13 15.99
C THR A 166 4.63 -0.15 15.59
N ASP A 167 4.32 -0.67 14.40
CA ASP A 167 4.96 -1.86 13.84
C ASP A 167 5.11 -1.76 12.32
N ILE A 168 6.09 -2.49 11.78
CA ILE A 168 6.34 -2.57 10.34
C ILE A 168 5.34 -3.57 9.74
N SER A 169 4.11 -3.12 9.52
CA SER A 169 3.03 -3.93 8.97
C SER A 169 2.12 -3.11 8.08
N THR A 170 1.74 -3.68 6.95
CA THR A 170 0.70 -3.17 6.05
C THR A 170 -0.53 -4.06 6.05
N SER A 171 -0.67 -4.94 7.05
CA SER A 171 -1.80 -5.86 7.19
C SER A 171 -2.98 -5.19 7.87
N GLY A 172 -4.18 -5.70 7.60
CA GLY A 172 -5.39 -5.33 8.34
C GLY A 172 -5.53 -6.13 9.64
N ASN A 173 -6.37 -5.63 10.56
CA ASN A 173 -6.68 -6.30 11.82
C ASN A 173 -7.89 -7.24 11.73
N TRP A 174 -8.18 -7.75 10.54
CA TRP A 174 -9.27 -8.68 10.26
C TRP A 174 -8.75 -10.07 9.88
N PRO A 175 -9.59 -11.13 10.05
CA PRO A 175 -9.21 -12.48 9.67
C PRO A 175 -9.11 -12.64 8.15
N LYS A 176 -8.27 -13.57 7.72
CA LYS A 176 -8.03 -13.89 6.30
C LYS A 176 -9.29 -14.26 5.50
N LEU A 177 -10.39 -14.55 6.19
CA LEU A 177 -11.69 -14.78 5.55
C LEU A 177 -12.12 -13.60 4.66
N TYR A 178 -11.83 -12.37 5.11
CA TYR A 178 -12.12 -11.15 4.35
C TYR A 178 -11.12 -10.86 3.21
N ASP A 179 -10.04 -11.65 3.11
CA ASP A 179 -9.06 -11.52 2.03
C ASP A 179 -9.43 -12.34 0.78
N LYS A 180 -10.38 -13.26 0.90
CA LYS A 180 -10.89 -14.01 -0.26
C LYS A 180 -11.61 -13.03 -1.17
N LYS A 181 -11.23 -13.00 -2.46
CA LYS A 181 -11.96 -12.24 -3.49
C LYS A 181 -13.39 -12.76 -3.50
N VAL A 182 -14.36 -11.87 -3.31
CA VAL A 182 -15.74 -12.12 -3.74
C VAL A 182 -15.67 -12.23 -5.26
N GLN A 183 -15.87 -13.43 -5.77
CA GLN A 183 -16.00 -13.71 -7.21
C GLN A 183 -17.29 -13.07 -7.72
#